data_ba040556e2c903657cf67a8f9fff775a
#
_entry.id   ba040556e2c903657cf67a8f9fff775a
#
_cell.length_a   1.000
_cell.length_b   1.000
_cell.length_c   1.000
_cell.angle_alpha   90.00
_cell.angle_beta   90.00
_cell.angle_gamma   90.00
#
_symmetry.space_group_name_H-M   'P 1'
#
loop_
_entity.id
_entity.type
_entity.pdbx_description
1 polymer ?
#
loop_
_entity_poly.entity_id
_entity_poly.type
_entity_poly.pdbx_seq_one_letter_code
_entity_poly.pdbx_strand_id
1 'polypeptide(L)'
;MPVSFPAMSRSDHALCTVSGDGIVLNLHIQPRASKNEICGVQGDALKVRLTSPPVDGAANKLCREFLAGLFHVPKSAVEIISGETSRHKRVRISASDTAGLQQIVDTITT
;
A
#
# COMPACT_ATOMS: atom_id res chain seq x y z
N MET A 1 -0.11 -28.59 9.68
CA MET A 1 -0.19 -28.06 9.59
C MET A 1 -0.01 -27.49 9.78
N PRO A 2 0.09 -27.31 9.97
CA PRO A 2 0.13 -26.48 10.09
C PRO A 2 0.18 -25.73 10.11
N VAL A 3 0.10 -25.49 10.07
CA VAL A 3 -0.01 -24.65 9.97
C VAL A 3 0.23 -23.91 10.03
N SER A 4 0.35 -23.63 10.01
CA SER A 4 0.46 -22.85 10.03
C SER A 4 0.29 -22.08 9.88
N PHE A 5 0.02 -21.79 9.81
CA PHE A 5 -0.33 -21.01 9.61
C PHE A 5 -0.22 -20.18 9.96
N PRO A 6 -0.25 -20.38 10.15
CA PRO A 6 -0.43 -19.37 10.68
C PRO A 6 0.03 -18.28 10.67
N ALA A 7 0.38 -18.25 10.88
CA ALA A 7 0.71 -17.11 10.98
C ALA A 7 0.67 -16.20 9.94
N MET A 8 0.58 -16.23 9.30
CA MET A 8 0.54 -15.51 8.44
C MET A 8 -0.17 -14.82 8.24
N SER A 9 -0.22 -14.69 8.64
CA SER A 9 -0.59 -14.28 8.22
C SER A 9 -1.80 -13.70 8.06
N ARG A 10 -2.74 -13.72 8.70
CA ARG A 10 -3.96 -13.19 8.59
C ARG A 10 -3.99 -11.75 8.44
N SER A 11 -3.25 -10.98 9.16
CA SER A 11 -3.16 -9.55 8.97
C SER A 11 -2.60 -9.23 7.60
N ASP A 12 -1.69 -10.03 7.10
CA ASP A 12 -1.15 -9.86 5.77
C ASP A 12 -2.23 -10.03 4.72
N HIS A 13 -3.13 -10.98 4.91
CA HIS A 13 -4.22 -11.19 3.98
C HIS A 13 -5.20 -10.04 3.97
N ALA A 14 -5.41 -9.40 5.13
CA ALA A 14 -6.35 -8.29 5.22
C ALA A 14 -5.80 -7.05 4.53
N LEU A 15 -4.51 -6.78 4.66
CA LEU A 15 -3.91 -5.56 4.17
C LEU A 15 -3.32 -5.72 2.76
N CYS A 16 -2.91 -6.91 2.38
CA CYS A 16 -2.24 -7.16 1.11
C CYS A 16 -2.73 -8.47 0.51
N THR A 17 -3.09 -8.43 -0.76
CA THR A 17 -3.54 -9.61 -1.50
C THR A 17 -2.74 -9.72 -2.79
N VAL A 18 -2.22 -10.91 -3.07
CA VAL A 18 -1.56 -11.16 -4.35
C VAL A 18 -2.63 -11.34 -5.42
N SER A 19 -2.48 -10.68 -6.55
CA SER A 19 -3.45 -10.72 -7.63
C SER A 19 -2.72 -10.69 -8.97
N GLY A 20 -2.67 -11.83 -9.65
CA GLY A 20 -2.00 -11.94 -10.94
C GLY A 20 -0.52 -11.59 -10.82
N ASP A 21 -0.09 -10.60 -11.59
CA ASP A 21 1.29 -10.14 -11.61
C ASP A 21 1.52 -8.94 -10.72
N GLY A 22 0.74 -8.82 -9.66
CA GLY A 22 0.88 -7.70 -8.74
C GLY A 22 0.28 -7.99 -7.39
N ILE A 23 0.21 -6.95 -6.57
CA ILE A 23 -0.41 -7.01 -5.26
C ILE A 23 -1.42 -5.88 -5.12
N VAL A 24 -2.41 -6.10 -4.26
CA VAL A 24 -3.39 -5.07 -3.92
C VAL A 24 -3.22 -4.76 -2.44
N LEU A 25 -3.04 -3.49 -2.14
CA LEU A 25 -2.85 -3.01 -0.77
C LEU A 25 -4.04 -2.19 -0.33
N ASN A 26 -4.46 -2.36 0.91
CA ASN A 26 -5.41 -1.47 1.55
C ASN A 26 -4.61 -0.41 2.29
N LEU A 27 -4.95 0.86 2.04
CA LEU A 27 -4.23 1.99 2.63
C LEU A 27 -5.19 2.89 3.39
N HIS A 28 -4.69 3.47 4.46
CA HIS A 28 -5.36 4.55 5.16
C HIS A 28 -4.45 5.77 5.08
N ILE A 29 -4.88 6.78 4.35
CA ILE A 29 -4.07 7.97 4.08
C ILE A 29 -4.37 9.06 5.09
N GLN A 30 -3.30 9.62 5.65
CA GLN A 30 -3.40 10.81 6.49
C GLN A 30 -2.71 11.95 5.74
N PRO A 31 -3.49 12.87 5.16
CA PRO A 31 -2.92 14.01 4.42
C PRO A 31 -2.44 15.09 5.37
N ARG A 32 -1.79 16.10 4.83
CA ARG A 32 -1.33 17.29 5.55
C ARG A 32 -0.33 16.93 6.65
N ALA A 33 0.41 15.87 6.45
CA ALA A 33 1.46 15.47 7.38
C ALA A 33 2.72 16.28 7.12
N SER A 34 3.65 16.25 8.05
CA SER A 34 4.90 16.96 7.90
C SER A 34 5.88 16.25 6.97
N LYS A 35 5.66 14.95 6.74
CA LYS A 35 6.50 14.18 5.81
C LYS A 35 5.72 12.97 5.30
N ASN A 36 6.21 12.42 4.20
CA ASN A 36 5.66 11.19 3.63
C ASN A 36 6.30 10.00 4.33
N GLU A 37 5.50 9.15 4.95
CA GLU A 37 6.04 8.01 5.67
C GLU A 37 5.00 6.92 5.88
N ILE A 38 5.50 5.71 6.07
CA ILE A 38 4.67 4.57 6.47
C ILE A 38 4.61 4.57 8.00
N CYS A 39 3.41 4.49 8.56
CA CYS A 39 3.21 4.54 10.00
C CYS A 39 2.82 3.18 10.60
N GLY A 40 2.93 2.11 9.82
CA GLY A 40 2.58 0.78 10.31
C GLY A 40 1.18 0.37 9.91
N VAL A 41 0.69 -0.70 10.51
CA VAL A 41 -0.60 -1.28 10.19
C VAL A 41 -1.66 -0.76 11.16
N GLN A 42 -2.79 -0.36 10.62
CA GLN A 42 -3.93 0.09 11.42
C GLN A 42 -5.16 -0.69 10.93
N GLY A 43 -5.62 -1.63 11.75
CA GLY A 43 -6.69 -2.51 11.35
C GLY A 43 -6.26 -3.39 10.19
N ASP A 44 -6.99 -3.31 9.09
CA ASP A 44 -6.69 -4.07 7.87
C ASP A 44 -6.08 -3.18 6.79
N ALA A 45 -5.43 -2.09 7.18
CA ALA A 45 -4.86 -1.15 6.24
C ALA A 45 -3.48 -0.71 6.69
N LEU A 46 -2.66 -0.33 5.72
CA LEU A 46 -1.36 0.27 5.96
C LEU A 46 -1.56 1.77 6.11
N LYS A 47 -1.16 2.33 7.24
CA LYS A 47 -1.31 3.76 7.47
C LYS A 47 -0.15 4.51 6.81
N VAL A 48 -0.49 5.48 5.98
CA VAL A 48 0.48 6.26 5.22
C VAL A 48 0.22 7.74 5.46
N ARG A 49 1.24 8.47 5.90
CA ARG A 49 1.19 9.92 6.01
C ARG A 49 1.72 10.54 4.74
N LEU A 50 1.01 11.54 4.25
CA LEU A 50 1.41 12.26 3.05
C LEU A 50 1.34 13.76 3.28
N THR A 51 2.27 14.47 2.69
CA THR A 51 2.34 15.94 2.80
C THR A 51 1.36 16.64 1.89
N SER A 52 0.43 15.90 1.25
CA SER A 52 -0.46 16.45 0.26
C SER A 52 -1.39 17.51 0.84
N PRO A 53 -1.68 18.58 0.07
CA PRO A 53 -2.72 19.53 0.45
C PRO A 53 -4.10 18.89 0.27
N PRO A 54 -5.16 19.48 0.85
CA PRO A 54 -6.51 18.95 0.71
C PRO A 54 -7.15 19.35 -0.63
N VAL A 55 -6.45 19.06 -1.71
CA VAL A 55 -6.89 19.37 -3.07
C VAL A 55 -7.16 18.05 -3.78
N ASP A 56 -8.27 17.98 -4.52
CA ASP A 56 -8.65 16.77 -5.23
C ASP A 56 -7.53 16.32 -6.16
N GLY A 57 -7.20 15.04 -6.09
CA GLY A 57 -6.16 14.46 -6.92
C GLY A 57 -4.75 14.61 -6.39
N ALA A 58 -4.48 15.58 -5.53
CA ALA A 58 -3.13 15.78 -5.01
C ALA A 58 -2.67 14.59 -4.18
N ALA A 59 -3.53 14.09 -3.30
CA ALA A 59 -3.20 12.93 -2.48
C ALA A 59 -3.00 11.68 -3.33
N ASN A 60 -3.81 11.51 -4.37
CA ASN A 60 -3.69 10.35 -5.26
C ASN A 60 -2.38 10.36 -6.00
N LYS A 61 -2.01 11.52 -6.54
CA LYS A 61 -0.75 11.65 -7.27
C LYS A 61 0.43 11.36 -6.34
N LEU A 62 0.44 11.98 -5.18
CA LEU A 62 1.54 11.82 -4.22
C LEU A 62 1.60 10.39 -3.70
N CYS A 63 0.45 9.77 -3.47
CA CYS A 63 0.38 8.39 -3.03
C CYS A 63 1.04 7.46 -4.05
N ARG A 64 0.72 7.64 -5.33
CA ARG A 64 1.32 6.82 -6.38
C ARG A 64 2.82 7.03 -6.46
N GLU A 65 3.27 8.28 -6.38
CA GLU A 65 4.70 8.58 -6.43
C GLU A 65 5.45 7.98 -5.24
N PHE A 66 4.87 8.09 -4.06
CA PHE A 66 5.48 7.55 -2.85
C PHE A 66 5.59 6.04 -2.91
N LEU A 67 4.52 5.36 -3.31
CA LEU A 67 4.52 3.91 -3.40
C LEU A 67 5.44 3.41 -4.51
N ALA A 68 5.49 4.12 -5.64
CA ALA A 68 6.39 3.75 -6.72
C ALA A 68 7.84 3.76 -6.25
N GLY A 69 8.22 4.78 -5.50
CA GLY A 69 9.58 4.84 -4.95
C GLY A 69 9.82 3.76 -3.91
N LEU A 70 8.84 3.50 -3.05
CA LEU A 70 8.97 2.51 -2.00
C LEU A 70 9.13 1.10 -2.56
N PHE A 71 8.38 0.77 -3.59
CA PHE A 71 8.39 -0.56 -4.20
C PHE A 71 9.35 -0.68 -5.39
N HIS A 72 10.04 0.41 -5.72
CA HIS A 72 11.02 0.42 -6.83
C HIS A 72 10.39 0.05 -8.17
N VAL A 73 9.22 0.61 -8.43
CA VAL A 73 8.50 0.41 -9.69
C VAL A 73 8.17 1.78 -10.29
N PRO A 74 7.88 1.84 -11.60
CA PRO A 74 7.46 3.10 -12.19
C PRO A 74 6.06 3.50 -11.70
N LYS A 75 5.75 4.79 -11.77
CA LYS A 75 4.44 5.28 -11.33
C LYS A 75 3.30 4.63 -12.10
N SER A 76 3.52 4.28 -13.34
CA SER A 76 2.50 3.62 -14.15
C SER A 76 2.14 2.24 -13.63
N ALA A 77 2.99 1.64 -12.79
CA ALA A 77 2.72 0.34 -12.19
C ALA A 77 1.85 0.45 -10.92
N VAL A 78 1.58 1.66 -10.46
CA VAL A 78 0.77 1.90 -9.26
C VAL A 78 -0.57 2.47 -9.68
N GLU A 79 -1.64 1.77 -9.35
CA GLU A 79 -2.99 2.14 -9.75
C GLU A 79 -3.92 2.18 -8.54
N ILE A 80 -4.62 3.28 -8.36
CA ILE A 80 -5.63 3.38 -7.31
C ILE A 80 -6.92 2.80 -7.88
N ILE A 81 -7.32 1.65 -7.37
CA ILE A 81 -8.48 0.93 -7.91
C ILE A 81 -9.77 1.20 -7.15
N SER A 82 -9.67 1.83 -5.97
CA SER A 82 -10.86 2.14 -5.17
C SER A 82 -10.51 3.25 -4.19
N GLY A 83 -11.49 4.07 -3.86
CA GLY A 83 -11.33 5.11 -2.83
C GLY A 83 -10.60 6.35 -3.31
N GLU A 84 -10.80 6.75 -4.57
CA GLU A 84 -10.09 7.91 -5.13
C GLU A 84 -10.32 9.19 -4.35
N THR A 85 -11.52 9.35 -3.79
CA THR A 85 -11.85 10.54 -3.01
C THR A 85 -11.94 10.26 -1.52
N SER A 86 -11.45 9.10 -1.09
CA SER A 86 -11.51 8.64 0.29
C SER A 86 -10.12 8.58 0.89
N ARG A 87 -10.04 8.63 2.20
CA ARG A 87 -8.79 8.36 2.92
C ARG A 87 -8.47 6.87 2.93
N HIS A 88 -9.49 6.03 2.76
CA HIS A 88 -9.28 4.59 2.61
C HIS A 88 -9.19 4.28 1.12
N LYS A 89 -8.04 3.76 0.71
CA LYS A 89 -7.78 3.49 -0.70
C LYS A 89 -7.33 2.06 -0.89
N ARG A 90 -7.66 1.51 -2.05
CA ARG A 90 -7.09 0.24 -2.49
C ARG A 90 -6.22 0.52 -3.69
N VAL A 91 -5.00 0.02 -3.64
CA VAL A 91 -3.99 0.32 -4.65
C VAL A 91 -3.41 -0.98 -5.17
N ARG A 92 -3.32 -1.10 -6.48
CA ARG A 92 -2.69 -2.25 -7.13
C ARG A 92 -1.30 -1.86 -7.60
N ILE A 93 -0.32 -2.68 -7.26
CA ILE A 93 1.05 -2.48 -7.68
C ILE A 93 1.43 -3.66 -8.55
N SER A 94 1.79 -3.40 -9.80
CA SER A 94 2.13 -4.44 -10.78
C SER A 94 3.63 -4.58 -10.92
N ALA A 95 4.11 -5.82 -10.91
CA ALA A 95 5.50 -6.12 -11.18
C ALA A 95 5.61 -7.59 -11.53
N SER A 96 6.64 -7.95 -12.27
CA SER A 96 6.86 -9.34 -12.63
C SER A 96 7.31 -10.20 -11.44
N ASP A 97 7.80 -9.55 -10.38
CA ASP A 97 8.27 -10.24 -9.17
C ASP A 97 7.35 -9.95 -8.00
N THR A 98 6.25 -10.68 -7.92
CA THR A 98 5.30 -10.50 -6.82
C THR A 98 5.89 -10.92 -5.48
N ALA A 99 6.82 -11.86 -5.47
CA ALA A 99 7.49 -12.28 -4.24
C ALA A 99 8.33 -11.12 -3.69
N GLY A 100 8.99 -10.37 -4.56
CA GLY A 100 9.75 -9.20 -4.15
C GLY A 100 8.84 -8.11 -3.58
N LEU A 101 7.69 -7.90 -4.21
CA LEU A 101 6.71 -6.94 -3.69
C LEU A 101 6.23 -7.35 -2.31
N GLN A 102 5.91 -8.63 -2.14
CA GLN A 102 5.44 -9.15 -0.87
C GLN A 102 6.50 -8.99 0.22
N GLN A 103 7.76 -9.19 -0.13
CA GLN A 103 8.86 -9.04 0.80
C GLN A 103 8.99 -7.59 1.28
N ILE A 104 8.77 -6.63 0.39
CA ILE A 104 8.79 -5.21 0.77
C ILE A 104 7.64 -4.93 1.75
N VAL A 105 6.45 -5.47 1.47
CA VAL A 105 5.32 -5.31 2.37
C VAL A 105 5.67 -5.85 3.76
N ASP A 106 6.26 -7.03 3.82
CA ASP A 106 6.65 -7.64 5.09
C ASP A 106 7.64 -6.75 5.85
N THR A 107 8.57 -6.14 5.12
CA THR A 107 9.58 -5.29 5.72
C THR A 107 8.96 -4.02 6.31
N ILE A 108 8.05 -3.38 5.59
CA ILE A 108 7.49 -2.10 6.04
C ILE A 108 6.39 -2.28 7.08
N THR A 109 5.89 -3.50 7.28
CA THR A 109 4.85 -3.78 8.27
C THR A 109 5.40 -4.41 9.55
N THR A 110 6.68 -4.65 9.59
CA THR A 110 7.33 -5.28 10.76
C THR A 110 7.42 -4.33 11.94
#